data_01d68cd4220f6620ab239d0de64b5666
#
_entry.id   01d68cd4220f6620ab239d0de64b5666
#
_cell.length_a   1.000
_cell.length_b   1.000
_cell.length_c   1.000
_cell.angle_alpha   90.00
_cell.angle_beta   90.00
_cell.angle_gamma   90.00
#
_symmetry.space_group_name_H-M   'P 1'
#
loop_
_entity.id
_entity.type
_entity.pdbx_description
1 polymer ?
#
loop_
_entity_poly.entity_id
_entity_poly.type
_entity_poly.pdbx_seq_one_letter_code
_entity_poly.pdbx_strand_id
1 'polypeptide(L)'
;MSIFEDTAPRAVRHEPLRVAVLGASGSVGMQTLDVCRHFPQKVEVAALAVRSSVEFAVKAANEFNCKYVAFADASVKGNALLDSLPQGCKASFGPEAVQALAELDEVDCVVN
;
A
#
# COMPACT_ATOMS: atom_id res chain seq x y z
N MET A 1 19.98 0.52 -7.82
CA MET A 1 19.16 1.75 -7.75
C MET A 1 18.08 1.60 -6.71
N SER A 2 17.91 2.60 -5.91
CA SER A 2 16.84 2.62 -4.92
C SER A 2 15.53 3.08 -5.57
N ILE A 3 14.43 2.43 -5.22
CA ILE A 3 13.11 2.85 -5.71
C ILE A 3 12.75 4.25 -5.22
N PHE A 4 13.39 4.71 -4.16
CA PHE A 4 13.08 6.02 -3.59
C PHE A 4 13.94 7.12 -4.20
N GLU A 5 15.03 6.80 -4.83
CA GLU A 5 15.89 7.79 -5.46
C GLU A 5 15.23 8.44 -6.67
N ASP A 6 14.43 7.68 -7.40
CA ASP A 6 13.76 8.20 -8.59
C ASP A 6 12.75 9.29 -8.27
N THR A 7 12.30 9.32 -7.02
CA THR A 7 11.32 10.32 -6.58
C THR A 7 11.98 11.44 -5.78
N ALA A 8 13.29 11.38 -5.63
CA ALA A 8 14.03 12.24 -4.72
C ALA A 8 14.26 13.68 -5.15
N PRO A 9 14.24 14.04 -6.45
CA PRO A 9 14.69 15.39 -6.84
C PRO A 9 13.81 16.54 -6.36
N ARG A 10 12.66 16.27 -5.83
CA ARG A 10 11.82 17.35 -5.36
C ARG A 10 12.34 17.92 -4.05
N ALA A 11 12.46 19.23 -4.00
CA ALA A 11 12.94 19.92 -2.82
C ALA A 11 12.00 19.76 -1.64
N VAL A 12 10.69 19.77 -1.92
CA VAL A 12 9.69 19.60 -0.87
C VAL A 12 9.12 18.21 -0.95
N ARG A 13 9.27 17.48 0.12
CA ARG A 13 8.81 16.09 0.14
C ARG A 13 8.38 15.74 1.55
N HIS A 14 7.28 15.02 1.63
CA HIS A 14 6.78 14.56 2.90
C HIS A 14 7.79 13.61 3.55
N GLU A 15 7.95 13.75 4.85
CA GLU A 15 8.85 12.89 5.61
C GLU A 15 8.08 12.36 6.82
N PRO A 16 7.84 11.04 6.95
CA PRO A 16 8.36 9.99 6.04
C PRO A 16 7.68 10.00 4.67
N LEU A 17 8.37 9.44 3.69
CA LEU A 17 7.84 9.28 2.34
C LEU A 17 6.66 8.32 2.38
N ARG A 18 5.52 8.73 1.86
CA ARG A 18 4.30 7.93 1.87
C ARG A 18 4.21 7.14 0.57
N VAL A 19 4.16 5.82 0.70
CA VAL A 19 4.27 4.91 -0.44
C VAL A 19 2.97 4.14 -0.62
N ALA A 20 2.54 4.00 -1.88
CA ALA A 20 1.51 3.05 -2.25
C ALA A 20 2.20 1.85 -2.90
N VAL A 21 1.98 0.67 -2.37
CA VAL A 21 2.59 -0.56 -2.90
C VAL A 21 1.53 -1.35 -3.64
N LEU A 22 1.64 -1.37 -4.96
CA LEU A 22 0.72 -2.12 -5.82
C LEU A 22 1.31 -3.51 -6.03
N GLY A 23 0.46 -4.52 -6.05
CA GLY A 23 0.94 -5.89 -6.12
C GLY A 23 1.75 -6.29 -4.89
N ALA A 24 1.25 -5.91 -3.72
CA ALA A 24 2.00 -6.03 -2.47
C ALA A 24 2.39 -7.46 -2.12
N SER A 25 1.62 -8.45 -2.57
CA SER A 25 1.90 -9.87 -2.29
C SER A 25 2.86 -10.49 -3.31
N GLY A 26 3.25 -9.75 -4.35
CA GLY A 26 4.23 -10.24 -5.31
C GLY A 26 5.66 -10.04 -4.83
N SER A 27 6.63 -10.50 -5.61
CA SER A 27 8.04 -10.46 -5.21
C SER A 27 8.54 -9.04 -4.94
N VAL A 28 8.29 -8.12 -5.86
CA VAL A 28 8.73 -6.74 -5.72
C VAL A 28 7.99 -6.06 -4.57
N GLY A 29 6.68 -6.32 -4.46
CA GLY A 29 5.89 -5.75 -3.38
C GLY A 29 6.37 -6.19 -2.01
N MET A 30 6.66 -7.48 -1.85
CA MET A 30 7.13 -8.00 -0.57
C MET A 30 8.50 -7.44 -0.21
N GLN A 31 9.38 -7.27 -1.19
CA GLN A 31 10.68 -6.66 -0.96
C GLN A 31 10.52 -5.19 -0.54
N THR A 32 9.57 -4.49 -1.16
CA THR A 32 9.31 -3.11 -0.83
C THR A 32 8.80 -2.98 0.60
N LEU A 33 7.87 -3.86 0.99
CA LEU A 33 7.37 -3.86 2.37
C LEU A 33 8.49 -4.13 3.36
N ASP A 34 9.43 -5.01 3.00
CA ASP A 34 10.55 -5.29 3.86
C ASP A 34 11.44 -4.06 4.06
N VAL A 35 11.69 -3.32 2.99
CA VAL A 35 12.44 -2.06 3.09
C VAL A 35 11.70 -1.08 4.03
N CYS A 36 10.39 -0.94 3.86
CA CYS A 36 9.61 -0.04 4.69
C CYS A 36 9.63 -0.46 6.17
N ARG A 37 9.65 -1.76 6.41
CA ARG A 37 9.71 -2.30 7.77
C ARG A 37 11.01 -1.93 8.46
N HIS A 38 12.11 -1.89 7.71
CA HIS A 38 13.42 -1.57 8.25
C HIS A 38 13.68 -0.07 8.41
N PHE A 39 12.93 0.76 7.70
CA PHE A 39 13.15 2.22 7.71
C PHE A 39 11.85 2.97 7.99
N PRO A 40 11.19 2.68 9.12
CA PRO A 40 9.86 3.24 9.37
C PRO A 40 9.86 4.76 9.56
N GLN A 41 10.99 5.34 9.88
CA GLN A 41 11.09 6.78 10.06
C GLN A 41 11.25 7.53 8.75
N LYS A 42 11.61 6.81 7.69
CA LYS A 42 11.86 7.42 6.38
C LYS A 42 10.76 7.10 5.36
N VAL A 43 10.11 5.95 5.53
CA VAL A 43 9.13 5.46 4.57
C VAL A 43 7.95 4.89 5.33
N GLU A 44 6.76 5.29 4.93
CA GLU A 44 5.55 4.70 5.49
C GLU A 44 4.68 4.15 4.37
N VAL A 45 4.00 3.02 4.64
CA VAL A 45 3.10 2.42 3.68
C VAL A 45 1.72 3.02 3.91
N ALA A 46 1.34 3.98 3.07
CA ALA A 46 0.05 4.64 3.18
C ALA A 46 -1.06 3.80 2.57
N ALA A 47 -0.74 3.04 1.54
CA ALA A 47 -1.72 2.26 0.81
C ALA A 47 -1.07 1.01 0.25
N LEU A 48 -1.86 -0.06 0.13
CA LEU A 48 -1.39 -1.25 -0.55
C LEU A 48 -2.51 -1.85 -1.39
N ALA A 49 -2.13 -2.57 -2.43
CA ALA A 49 -3.07 -3.24 -3.28
C ALA A 49 -2.61 -4.66 -3.54
N VAL A 50 -3.57 -5.58 -3.52
CA VAL A 50 -3.36 -6.97 -3.89
C VAL A 50 -4.44 -7.38 -4.87
N ARG A 51 -4.27 -8.52 -5.51
CA ARG A 51 -5.30 -9.01 -6.40
C ARG A 51 -6.48 -9.58 -5.60
N SER A 52 -6.23 -10.60 -4.80
CA SER A 52 -7.29 -11.30 -4.06
C SER A 52 -6.84 -11.83 -2.71
N SER A 53 -5.59 -11.60 -2.33
CA SER A 53 -5.02 -12.17 -1.10
C SER A 53 -5.48 -11.38 0.12
N VAL A 54 -6.71 -11.62 0.57
CA VAL A 54 -7.30 -10.86 1.69
C VAL A 54 -6.50 -11.04 2.96
N GLU A 55 -6.10 -12.27 3.28
CA GLU A 55 -5.36 -12.54 4.50
C GLU A 55 -4.04 -11.78 4.52
N PHE A 56 -3.30 -11.80 3.42
CA PHE A 56 -2.05 -11.07 3.30
C PHE A 56 -2.30 -9.55 3.49
N ALA A 57 -3.32 -9.04 2.81
CA ALA A 57 -3.61 -7.61 2.83
C ALA A 57 -3.98 -7.13 4.22
N VAL A 58 -4.81 -7.90 4.93
CA VAL A 58 -5.22 -7.56 6.29
C VAL A 58 -4.02 -7.54 7.22
N LYS A 59 -3.17 -8.55 7.12
CA LYS A 59 -1.98 -8.64 7.96
C LYS A 59 -1.02 -7.48 7.71
N ALA A 60 -0.76 -7.18 6.44
CA ALA A 60 0.14 -6.09 6.09
C ALA A 60 -0.45 -4.73 6.45
N ALA A 61 -1.75 -4.55 6.24
CA ALA A 61 -2.39 -3.28 6.59
C ALA A 61 -2.32 -3.01 8.09
N ASN A 62 -2.46 -4.05 8.90
CA ASN A 62 -2.33 -3.90 10.34
C ASN A 62 -0.89 -3.64 10.76
N GLU A 63 0.06 -4.30 10.11
CA GLU A 63 1.47 -4.11 10.43
C GLU A 63 1.90 -2.66 10.16
N PHE A 64 1.49 -2.12 9.03
CA PHE A 64 1.92 -0.79 8.60
C PHE A 64 0.90 0.30 8.89
N ASN A 65 -0.22 -0.06 9.48
CA ASN A 65 -1.31 0.86 9.78
C ASN A 65 -1.74 1.64 8.53
N CYS A 66 -1.98 0.92 7.44
CA CYS A 66 -2.34 1.51 6.17
C CYS A 66 -3.70 2.20 6.23
N LYS A 67 -3.84 3.28 5.51
CA LYS A 67 -5.11 4.01 5.42
C LYS A 67 -5.99 3.51 4.29
N TYR A 68 -5.40 2.88 3.29
CA TYR A 68 -6.12 2.41 2.10
C TYR A 68 -5.63 1.05 1.69
N VAL A 69 -6.57 0.18 1.34
CA VAL A 69 -6.27 -1.14 0.78
C VAL A 69 -7.20 -1.36 -0.40
N ALA A 70 -6.65 -1.78 -1.53
CA ALA A 70 -7.45 -2.09 -2.71
C ALA A 70 -7.26 -3.54 -3.13
N PHE A 71 -8.35 -4.13 -3.60
CA PHE A 71 -8.37 -5.50 -4.11
C PHE A 71 -8.81 -5.45 -5.56
N ALA A 72 -7.95 -5.92 -6.47
CA ALA A 72 -8.29 -5.92 -7.89
C ALA A 72 -9.46 -6.84 -8.19
N ASP A 73 -9.57 -7.94 -7.46
CA ASP A 73 -10.66 -8.90 -7.59
C ASP A 73 -11.81 -8.48 -6.69
N ALA A 74 -12.85 -7.94 -7.29
CA ALA A 74 -14.00 -7.44 -6.54
C ALA A 74 -14.79 -8.54 -5.82
N SER A 75 -14.57 -9.80 -6.19
CA SER A 75 -15.31 -10.91 -5.58
C SER A 75 -14.98 -11.10 -4.10
N VAL A 76 -13.86 -10.52 -3.63
CA VAL A 76 -13.48 -10.66 -2.21
C VAL A 76 -14.25 -9.70 -1.30
N LYS A 77 -15.12 -8.87 -1.83
CA LYS A 77 -15.78 -7.82 -1.08
C LYS A 77 -16.54 -8.31 0.16
N GLY A 78 -17.09 -9.50 0.09
CA GLY A 78 -17.83 -10.07 1.21
C GLY A 78 -17.01 -10.88 2.21
N ASN A 79 -15.70 -10.88 2.09
CA ASN A 79 -14.85 -11.70 2.93
C ASN A 79 -14.84 -11.18 4.37
N ALA A 80 -15.10 -12.07 5.33
CA ALA A 80 -15.18 -11.70 6.73
C ALA A 80 -13.89 -11.15 7.31
N LEU A 81 -12.74 -11.54 6.75
CA LEU A 81 -11.45 -11.05 7.22
C LEU A 81 -11.29 -9.54 7.04
N LEU A 82 -12.07 -8.93 6.16
CA LEU A 82 -12.01 -7.49 5.96
C LEU A 82 -12.38 -6.71 7.22
N ASP A 83 -13.15 -7.32 8.12
CA ASP A 83 -13.50 -6.69 9.39
C ASP A 83 -12.28 -6.52 10.30
N SER A 84 -11.18 -7.21 9.99
CA SER A 84 -9.95 -7.14 10.77
C SER A 84 -8.97 -6.09 10.27
N LEU A 85 -9.34 -5.31 9.25
CA LEU A 85 -8.52 -4.18 8.80
C LEU A 85 -8.39 -3.16 9.93
N PRO A 86 -7.29 -2.39 9.96
CA PRO A 86 -7.12 -1.39 11.01
C PRO A 86 -8.24 -0.36 10.97
N GLN A 87 -8.54 0.19 12.13
CA GLN A 87 -9.58 1.19 12.25
C GLN A 87 -9.25 2.40 11.37
N GLY A 88 -10.23 2.84 10.60
CA GLY A 88 -10.03 3.97 9.69
C GLY A 88 -9.48 3.58 8.34
N CYS A 89 -9.08 2.32 8.15
CA CYS A 89 -8.62 1.86 6.86
C CYS A 89 -9.79 1.70 5.90
N LYS A 90 -9.64 2.24 4.69
CA LYS A 90 -10.68 2.15 3.67
C LYS A 90 -10.32 1.07 2.67
N ALA A 91 -11.21 0.10 2.50
CA ALA A 91 -11.06 -0.96 1.51
C ALA A 91 -11.85 -0.60 0.27
N SER A 92 -11.27 -0.86 -0.90
CA SER A 92 -11.92 -0.65 -2.18
C SER A 92 -11.65 -1.84 -3.10
N PHE A 93 -12.47 -1.99 -4.12
CA PHE A 93 -12.52 -3.23 -4.90
C PHE A 93 -12.63 -2.92 -6.38
N GLY A 94 -11.99 -3.77 -7.18
CA GLY A 94 -12.00 -3.65 -8.62
C GLY A 94 -10.69 -3.06 -9.15
N PRO A 95 -10.44 -3.24 -10.47
CA PRO A 95 -9.19 -2.73 -11.06
C PRO A 95 -9.05 -1.21 -10.94
N GLU A 96 -10.15 -0.49 -11.07
CA GLU A 96 -10.13 0.98 -10.95
C GLU A 96 -9.79 1.41 -9.53
N ALA A 97 -10.09 0.60 -8.51
CA ALA A 97 -9.73 0.90 -7.14
C ALA A 97 -8.20 0.87 -6.95
N VAL A 98 -7.55 -0.09 -7.60
CA VAL A 98 -6.10 -0.20 -7.54
C VAL A 98 -5.46 1.04 -8.18
N GLN A 99 -5.97 1.43 -9.35
CA GLN A 99 -5.46 2.59 -10.05
C GLN A 99 -5.66 3.87 -9.24
N ALA A 100 -6.78 3.98 -8.56
CA ALA A 100 -7.09 5.15 -7.76
C ALA A 100 -6.08 5.35 -6.61
N LEU A 101 -5.50 4.29 -6.09
CA LEU A 101 -4.48 4.43 -5.05
C LEU A 101 -3.27 5.22 -5.52
N ALA A 102 -2.91 5.07 -6.79
CA ALA A 102 -1.76 5.76 -7.36
C ALA A 102 -2.01 7.25 -7.51
N GLU A 103 -3.27 7.67 -7.43
CA GLU A 103 -3.66 9.05 -7.65
C GLU A 103 -4.00 9.80 -6.37
N LEU A 104 -3.83 9.15 -5.22
CA LEU A 104 -4.13 9.78 -3.93
C LEU A 104 -3.13 10.90 -3.63
N ASP A 105 -3.65 12.02 -3.15
CA ASP A 105 -2.79 13.14 -2.75
C ASP A 105 -1.87 12.77 -1.59
N GLU A 106 -2.27 11.79 -0.79
CA GLU A 106 -1.50 11.34 0.37
C GLU A 106 -0.35 10.42 -0.01
N VAL A 107 -0.21 10.08 -1.29
CA VAL A 107 0.83 9.17 -1.77
C VAL A 107 1.92 9.96 -2.47
N ASP A 108 3.14 9.81 -2.01
CA ASP A 108 4.30 10.49 -2.59
C ASP A 108 5.00 9.65 -3.64
N CYS A 109 4.89 8.33 -3.53
CA CYS A 109 5.60 7.40 -4.40
C CYS A 109 4.75 6.14 -4.60
N VAL A 110 4.69 5.68 -5.84
CA VAL A 110 3.98 4.44 -6.18
C VAL A 110 5.02 3.40 -6.58
N VAL A 111 4.94 2.23 -5.96
CA VAL A 111 5.80 1.10 -6.29
C VAL A 111 4.93 0.00 -6.90
N ASN A 112 5.35 -0.46 -8.06
CA ASN A 112 4.59 -1.47 -8.79
C ASN A 112 5.51 -2.57 -9.30
#